data_9a874f9f682602a864bad51010f6a206
#
_entry.id   9a874f9f682602a864bad51010f6a206
#
_cell.length_a   1.000
_cell.length_b   1.000
_cell.length_c   1.000
_cell.angle_alpha   90.00
_cell.angle_beta   90.00
_cell.angle_gamma   90.00
#
_symmetry.space_group_name_H-M   'P 1'
#
loop_
_entity.id
_entity.type
_entity.pdbx_description
1 polymer ?
#
loop_
_entity_poly.entity_id
_entity_poly.type
_entity_poly.pdbx_seq_one_letter_code
_entity_poly.pdbx_strand_id
1 'polypeptide(L)'
;FTMLESAVAVDDVTVEFHMNRPFSIWPYTMAIVGIVPEHAYDENYGSNPIGSGRYILRQWDRGQQVILEANPDYYGGEVKMKRVTVLFMEEDAALAAAMAGQVDVAHTAASYADQALEGYGLMRVESVDNRGINLPTVAVHDENGVTVGNDVTSDIAIRRAINIGIDREEMIENVLNGYGTPAYSVCDKLPWYNEASEVAYDPDEAVRILEEAGWKEGEDGIREKDGVRAAFTLMYQPDDSVRQALAADLANQCARLGIEVTIEGAGWDVAYTNALSQPLVWGWGAHTPMELYNIYHTAEGSDSAQYSPYSNETVDTYMDEALAADSLEESYELWQKAQWDGSTGVTQEGDIPWVWLCNVDHLYYVRDGLQIAEQKIHPHGHGWSLVNNVDQWEWRTN
;
A
#
# COMPACT_ATOMS: atom_id res chain seq x y z
N PHE A 1 -8.29 -5.70 -18.57
CA PHE A 1 -9.33 -6.73 -18.84
C PHE A 1 -8.95 -7.68 -19.98
N THR A 2 -7.68 -8.13 -20.04
CA THR A 2 -7.17 -9.02 -21.11
C THR A 2 -7.84 -10.41 -21.08
N MET A 3 -8.41 -10.82 -19.95
CA MET A 3 -9.15 -12.07 -19.78
C MET A 3 -10.60 -11.99 -20.28
N LEU A 4 -11.16 -10.80 -20.46
CA LEU A 4 -12.54 -10.61 -20.92
C LEU A 4 -12.62 -10.67 -22.46
N GLU A 5 -13.41 -11.59 -23.00
CA GLU A 5 -13.67 -11.70 -24.43
C GLU A 5 -14.84 -10.82 -24.85
N SER A 6 -15.95 -10.87 -24.09
CA SER A 6 -17.12 -10.02 -24.33
C SER A 6 -17.99 -9.87 -23.10
N ALA A 7 -18.81 -8.81 -23.09
CA ALA A 7 -19.89 -8.60 -22.15
C ALA A 7 -21.21 -8.47 -22.94
N VAL A 8 -22.21 -9.28 -22.61
CA VAL A 8 -23.47 -9.37 -23.34
C VAL A 8 -24.65 -9.10 -22.42
N ALA A 9 -25.48 -8.12 -22.76
CA ALA A 9 -26.77 -7.94 -22.10
C ALA A 9 -27.76 -9.01 -22.62
N VAL A 10 -28.11 -9.96 -21.76
CA VAL A 10 -29.00 -11.06 -22.08
C VAL A 10 -30.46 -10.60 -22.00
N ASP A 11 -30.76 -9.79 -21.00
CA ASP A 11 -32.06 -9.16 -20.77
C ASP A 11 -31.88 -7.82 -19.98
N ASP A 12 -32.98 -7.23 -19.54
CA ASP A 12 -33.01 -5.92 -18.87
C ASP A 12 -32.25 -5.89 -17.52
N VAL A 13 -31.93 -7.06 -16.94
CA VAL A 13 -31.34 -7.20 -15.60
C VAL A 13 -30.17 -8.18 -15.55
N THR A 14 -29.80 -8.77 -16.68
CA THR A 14 -28.77 -9.82 -16.76
C THR A 14 -27.66 -9.44 -17.74
N VAL A 15 -26.42 -9.44 -17.25
CA VAL A 15 -25.20 -9.29 -18.08
C VAL A 15 -24.37 -10.57 -17.94
N GLU A 16 -23.98 -11.16 -19.06
CA GLU A 16 -23.01 -12.25 -19.11
C GLU A 16 -21.65 -11.75 -19.54
N PHE A 17 -20.60 -12.13 -18.78
CA PHE A 17 -19.21 -11.90 -19.10
C PHE A 17 -18.61 -13.20 -19.64
N HIS A 18 -18.18 -13.19 -20.90
CA HIS A 18 -17.49 -14.31 -21.51
C HIS A 18 -16.00 -14.12 -21.37
N MET A 19 -15.35 -15.09 -20.73
CA MET A 19 -13.94 -15.05 -20.43
C MET A 19 -13.15 -15.94 -21.37
N ASN A 20 -12.00 -15.50 -21.87
CA ASN A 20 -11.10 -16.32 -22.68
C ASN A 20 -10.24 -17.29 -21.85
N ARG A 21 -10.21 -17.09 -20.53
CA ARG A 21 -9.56 -17.93 -19.53
C ARG A 21 -10.21 -17.73 -18.17
N PRO A 22 -10.10 -18.69 -17.24
CA PRO A 22 -10.51 -18.49 -15.86
C PRO A 22 -9.79 -17.28 -15.23
N PHE A 23 -10.47 -16.59 -14.31
CA PHE A 23 -9.91 -15.48 -13.58
C PHE A 23 -10.54 -15.41 -12.19
N SER A 24 -9.91 -16.03 -11.20
CA SER A 24 -10.45 -16.30 -9.85
C SER A 24 -10.92 -15.04 -9.11
N ILE A 25 -10.32 -13.89 -9.41
CA ILE A 25 -10.64 -12.61 -8.77
C ILE A 25 -11.62 -11.75 -9.59
N TRP A 26 -12.26 -12.29 -10.63
CA TRP A 26 -13.19 -11.53 -11.49
C TRP A 26 -14.31 -10.81 -10.72
N PRO A 27 -15.03 -11.45 -9.79
CA PRO A 27 -16.08 -10.77 -9.03
C PRO A 27 -15.57 -9.55 -8.23
N TYR A 28 -14.36 -9.64 -7.70
CA TYR A 28 -13.71 -8.54 -6.94
C TYR A 28 -13.24 -7.42 -7.86
N THR A 29 -12.72 -7.77 -9.04
CA THR A 29 -12.37 -6.80 -10.08
C THR A 29 -13.60 -6.01 -10.52
N MET A 30 -14.74 -6.67 -10.70
CA MET A 30 -15.98 -6.02 -11.08
C MET A 30 -16.60 -5.16 -9.96
N ALA A 31 -16.29 -5.46 -8.69
CA ALA A 31 -16.79 -4.67 -7.57
C ALA A 31 -16.30 -3.21 -7.56
N ILE A 32 -15.15 -2.93 -8.19
CA ILE A 32 -14.59 -1.57 -8.31
C ILE A 32 -14.91 -0.90 -9.64
N VAL A 33 -15.54 -1.60 -10.57
CA VAL A 33 -15.93 -1.03 -11.86
C VAL A 33 -17.30 -0.32 -11.72
N GLY A 34 -17.30 0.99 -11.92
CA GLY A 34 -18.53 1.79 -11.88
C GLY A 34 -19.46 1.46 -13.05
N ILE A 35 -20.73 1.21 -12.74
CA ILE A 35 -21.79 1.10 -13.75
C ILE A 35 -22.25 2.49 -14.13
N VAL A 36 -22.15 2.84 -15.40
CA VAL A 36 -22.45 4.18 -15.92
C VAL A 36 -23.68 4.14 -16.83
N PRO A 37 -24.57 5.18 -16.82
CA PRO A 37 -25.74 5.23 -17.68
C PRO A 37 -25.35 5.64 -19.10
N GLU A 38 -25.75 4.87 -20.10
CA GLU A 38 -25.46 5.13 -21.52
C GLU A 38 -25.85 6.54 -21.95
N HIS A 39 -27.02 7.02 -21.51
CA HIS A 39 -27.57 8.32 -21.90
C HIS A 39 -26.80 9.53 -21.38
N ALA A 40 -25.90 9.35 -20.43
CA ALA A 40 -25.12 10.42 -19.78
C ALA A 40 -23.61 10.18 -19.84
N TYR A 41 -23.16 9.07 -20.45
CA TYR A 41 -21.75 8.73 -20.53
C TYR A 41 -21.10 9.44 -21.74
N ASP A 42 -20.47 10.57 -21.45
CA ASP A 42 -19.75 11.40 -22.42
C ASP A 42 -18.37 11.82 -21.88
N GLU A 43 -17.65 12.64 -22.63
CA GLU A 43 -16.33 13.15 -22.25
C GLU A 43 -16.31 13.95 -20.94
N ASN A 44 -17.45 14.48 -20.50
CA ASN A 44 -17.59 15.27 -19.27
C ASN A 44 -18.08 14.41 -18.07
N TYR A 45 -18.38 13.12 -18.28
CA TYR A 45 -18.95 12.26 -17.25
C TYR A 45 -18.14 12.26 -15.95
N GLY A 46 -16.82 12.22 -16.03
CA GLY A 46 -15.92 12.26 -14.87
C GLY A 46 -16.05 13.54 -14.02
N SER A 47 -16.62 14.61 -14.56
CA SER A 47 -16.89 15.86 -13.83
C SER A 47 -18.32 15.98 -13.33
N ASN A 48 -19.26 15.25 -13.94
CA ASN A 48 -20.68 15.26 -13.62
C ASN A 48 -21.23 13.80 -13.57
N PRO A 49 -20.73 12.95 -12.67
CA PRO A 49 -21.09 11.54 -12.63
C PRO A 49 -22.56 11.38 -12.22
N ILE A 50 -23.22 10.42 -12.85
CA ILE A 50 -24.56 9.94 -12.49
C ILE A 50 -24.42 8.47 -12.13
N GLY A 51 -24.84 8.10 -10.93
CA GLY A 51 -24.77 6.72 -10.44
C GLY A 51 -25.98 6.35 -9.62
N SER A 52 -26.11 5.06 -9.33
CA SER A 52 -27.16 4.49 -8.45
C SER A 52 -26.74 4.40 -6.98
N GLY A 53 -25.59 5.02 -6.61
CA GLY A 53 -25.02 4.97 -5.28
C GLY A 53 -25.80 5.74 -4.22
N ARG A 54 -25.31 5.70 -2.99
CA ARG A 54 -25.90 6.30 -1.78
C ARG A 54 -26.03 7.82 -1.85
N TYR A 55 -25.14 8.46 -2.62
CA TYR A 55 -25.05 9.91 -2.71
C TYR A 55 -25.02 10.41 -4.14
N ILE A 56 -25.53 11.62 -4.32
CA ILE A 56 -25.52 12.38 -5.56
C ILE A 56 -24.53 13.51 -5.42
N LEU A 57 -23.61 13.65 -6.39
CA LEU A 57 -22.72 14.80 -6.49
C LEU A 57 -23.52 16.08 -6.76
N ARG A 58 -23.43 17.08 -5.89
CA ARG A 58 -24.12 18.37 -6.04
C ARG A 58 -23.19 19.48 -6.49
N GLN A 59 -21.96 19.44 -5.99
CA GLN A 59 -20.96 20.46 -6.28
C GLN A 59 -19.58 19.87 -6.18
N TRP A 60 -18.70 20.27 -7.07
CA TRP A 60 -17.29 19.96 -7.03
C TRP A 60 -16.47 21.19 -7.34
N ASP A 61 -15.91 21.80 -6.30
CA ASP A 61 -14.94 22.88 -6.41
C ASP A 61 -13.54 22.26 -6.45
N ARG A 62 -12.96 22.18 -7.63
CA ARG A 62 -11.69 21.47 -7.88
C ARG A 62 -10.59 21.96 -6.93
N GLY A 63 -9.92 21.03 -6.24
CA GLY A 63 -8.87 21.31 -5.26
C GLY A 63 -9.36 21.91 -3.93
N GLN A 64 -10.67 22.06 -3.71
CA GLN A 64 -11.22 22.67 -2.51
C GLN A 64 -12.21 21.75 -1.78
N GLN A 65 -13.30 21.36 -2.44
CA GLN A 65 -14.35 20.56 -1.79
C GLN A 65 -15.22 19.79 -2.77
N VAL A 66 -15.88 18.76 -2.22
CA VAL A 66 -16.99 18.05 -2.85
C VAL A 66 -18.20 18.07 -1.92
N ILE A 67 -19.38 18.36 -2.46
CA ILE A 67 -20.66 18.33 -1.73
C ILE A 67 -21.53 17.21 -2.30
N LEU A 68 -21.92 16.31 -1.41
CA LEU A 68 -22.75 15.14 -1.70
C LEU A 68 -24.07 15.24 -0.94
N GLU A 69 -25.17 14.86 -1.57
CA GLU A 69 -26.47 14.72 -0.93
C GLU A 69 -26.99 13.28 -1.05
N ALA A 70 -27.69 12.84 -0.02
CA ALA A 70 -28.29 11.51 -0.01
C ALA A 70 -29.18 11.30 -1.22
N ASN A 71 -29.00 10.16 -1.89
CA ASN A 71 -29.84 9.75 -3.01
C ASN A 71 -31.19 9.21 -2.46
N PRO A 72 -32.31 9.88 -2.74
CA PRO A 72 -33.61 9.42 -2.26
C PRO A 72 -34.06 8.09 -2.89
N ASP A 73 -33.49 7.77 -4.05
CA ASP A 73 -33.83 6.56 -4.82
C ASP A 73 -32.79 5.45 -4.64
N TYR A 74 -31.94 5.54 -3.60
CA TYR A 74 -30.94 4.53 -3.34
C TYR A 74 -31.57 3.18 -2.99
N TYR A 75 -31.24 2.15 -3.76
CA TYR A 75 -31.83 0.80 -3.64
C TYR A 75 -31.47 0.08 -2.32
N GLY A 76 -30.39 0.48 -1.64
CA GLY A 76 -29.89 -0.13 -0.40
C GLY A 76 -30.60 0.37 0.88
N GLY A 77 -31.61 1.22 0.75
CA GLY A 77 -32.39 1.73 1.87
C GLY A 77 -32.09 3.17 2.27
N GLU A 78 -32.53 3.54 3.48
CA GLU A 78 -32.40 4.91 3.94
C GLU A 78 -30.94 5.30 4.22
N VAL A 79 -30.48 6.40 3.61
CA VAL A 79 -29.21 7.07 3.90
C VAL A 79 -29.43 8.00 5.09
N LYS A 80 -28.84 7.69 6.25
CA LYS A 80 -29.03 8.47 7.48
C LYS A 80 -28.39 9.85 7.39
N MET A 81 -27.12 9.90 6.94
CA MET A 81 -26.39 11.16 6.77
C MET A 81 -26.82 11.84 5.46
N LYS A 82 -27.66 12.88 5.57
CA LYS A 82 -28.34 13.48 4.42
C LYS A 82 -27.44 14.32 3.53
N ARG A 83 -26.36 14.86 4.06
CA ARG A 83 -25.38 15.66 3.33
C ARG A 83 -23.98 15.42 3.86
N VAL A 84 -23.03 15.30 2.96
CA VAL A 84 -21.60 15.16 3.26
C VAL A 84 -20.84 16.22 2.47
N THR A 85 -19.99 16.96 3.15
CA THR A 85 -19.06 17.89 2.52
C THR A 85 -17.65 17.39 2.81
N VAL A 86 -16.89 17.08 1.76
CA VAL A 86 -15.48 16.68 1.85
C VAL A 86 -14.62 17.88 1.49
N LEU A 87 -13.79 18.33 2.43
CA LEU A 87 -12.82 19.40 2.23
C LEU A 87 -11.45 18.80 1.95
N PHE A 88 -10.77 19.29 0.92
CA PHE A 88 -9.41 18.86 0.60
C PHE A 88 -8.43 19.78 1.32
N MET A 89 -7.64 19.20 2.23
CA MET A 89 -6.71 19.91 3.10
C MET A 89 -5.47 19.07 3.35
N GLU A 90 -4.33 19.73 3.54
CA GLU A 90 -3.15 19.10 4.09
C GLU A 90 -3.33 18.79 5.58
N GLU A 91 -2.49 17.91 6.14
CA GLU A 91 -2.62 17.38 7.52
C GLU A 91 -2.71 18.47 8.57
N ASP A 92 -1.85 19.49 8.52
CA ASP A 92 -1.80 20.60 9.45
C ASP A 92 -3.05 21.52 9.35
N ALA A 93 -3.53 21.76 8.12
CA ALA A 93 -4.75 22.52 7.87
C ALA A 93 -6.00 21.76 8.36
N ALA A 94 -6.05 20.44 8.17
CA ALA A 94 -7.14 19.59 8.66
C ALA A 94 -7.19 19.59 10.19
N LEU A 95 -6.04 19.50 10.88
CA LEU A 95 -5.92 19.62 12.32
C LEU A 95 -6.39 20.99 12.80
N ALA A 96 -5.94 22.07 12.15
CA ALA A 96 -6.36 23.43 12.50
C ALA A 96 -7.88 23.64 12.31
N ALA A 97 -8.48 23.07 11.27
CA ALA A 97 -9.92 23.11 11.03
C ALA A 97 -10.71 22.35 12.12
N ALA A 98 -10.20 21.21 12.60
CA ALA A 98 -10.78 20.50 13.74
C ALA A 98 -10.68 21.33 15.03
N MET A 99 -9.52 21.89 15.35
CA MET A 99 -9.33 22.79 16.51
C MET A 99 -10.27 24.00 16.47
N ALA A 100 -10.54 24.53 15.30
CA ALA A 100 -11.50 25.63 15.10
C ALA A 100 -12.97 25.18 15.09
N GLY A 101 -13.26 23.88 15.20
CA GLY A 101 -14.61 23.33 15.15
C GLY A 101 -15.28 23.45 13.77
N GLN A 102 -14.51 23.54 12.70
CA GLN A 102 -15.02 23.73 11.34
C GLN A 102 -15.37 22.42 10.60
N VAL A 103 -14.84 21.31 11.08
CA VAL A 103 -15.08 19.97 10.51
C VAL A 103 -15.59 19.02 11.58
N ASP A 104 -16.32 17.99 11.20
CA ASP A 104 -16.85 16.97 12.12
C ASP A 104 -15.92 15.77 12.24
N VAL A 105 -15.17 15.52 11.18
CA VAL A 105 -14.13 14.49 11.11
C VAL A 105 -12.90 15.09 10.43
N ALA A 106 -11.72 14.88 10.99
CA ALA A 106 -10.44 15.24 10.38
C ALA A 106 -9.52 14.04 10.36
N HIS A 107 -9.00 13.65 9.17
CA HIS A 107 -7.87 12.74 9.07
C HIS A 107 -6.63 13.38 9.71
N THR A 108 -5.82 12.60 10.39
CA THR A 108 -4.61 13.10 11.06
C THR A 108 -3.47 12.11 10.95
N ALA A 109 -2.24 12.61 10.98
CA ALA A 109 -1.04 11.77 11.06
C ALA A 109 -0.74 11.35 12.51
N ALA A 110 0.06 10.28 12.64
CA ALA A 110 0.50 9.78 13.95
C ALA A 110 1.21 10.87 14.79
N SER A 111 1.98 11.75 14.15
CA SER A 111 2.67 12.89 14.81
C SER A 111 1.74 13.89 15.51
N TYR A 112 0.47 13.93 15.12
CA TYR A 112 -0.54 14.83 15.69
C TYR A 112 -1.59 14.11 16.55
N ALA A 113 -1.58 12.77 16.54
CA ALA A 113 -2.65 11.98 17.18
C ALA A 113 -2.73 12.10 18.70
N ASP A 114 -1.62 12.42 19.35
CA ASP A 114 -1.58 12.60 20.82
C ASP A 114 -2.08 13.96 21.29
N GLN A 115 -2.50 14.84 20.39
CA GLN A 115 -3.04 16.13 20.76
C GLN A 115 -4.48 15.99 21.24
N ALA A 116 -4.74 16.42 22.49
CA ALA A 116 -6.11 16.48 22.99
C ALA A 116 -6.86 17.65 22.34
N LEU A 117 -7.91 17.36 21.57
CA LEU A 117 -8.78 18.36 20.97
C LEU A 117 -10.10 18.45 21.75
N GLU A 118 -10.46 19.67 22.18
CA GLU A 118 -11.74 19.89 22.88
C GLU A 118 -12.92 19.57 21.94
N GLY A 119 -13.81 18.71 22.38
CA GLY A 119 -15.01 18.30 21.62
C GLY A 119 -14.74 17.24 20.54
N TYR A 120 -13.58 16.59 20.55
CA TYR A 120 -13.23 15.51 19.64
C TYR A 120 -12.57 14.34 20.37
N GLY A 121 -12.86 13.13 19.89
CA GLY A 121 -12.13 11.91 20.25
C GLY A 121 -11.25 11.42 19.11
N LEU A 122 -10.08 10.86 19.43
CA LEU A 122 -9.26 10.15 18.45
C LEU A 122 -9.89 8.79 18.15
N MET A 123 -10.12 8.52 16.88
CA MET A 123 -10.52 7.21 16.36
C MET A 123 -9.35 6.58 15.61
N ARG A 124 -8.98 5.38 16.02
CA ARG A 124 -7.98 4.53 15.35
C ARG A 124 -8.68 3.45 14.54
N VAL A 125 -8.31 3.28 13.29
CA VAL A 125 -8.78 2.20 12.43
C VAL A 125 -7.58 1.42 11.93
N GLU A 126 -7.55 0.11 12.23
CA GLU A 126 -6.51 -0.79 11.72
C GLU A 126 -6.58 -0.89 10.21
N SER A 127 -5.42 -1.07 9.58
CA SER A 127 -5.30 -1.20 8.14
C SER A 127 -4.37 -2.32 7.70
N VAL A 128 -4.41 -2.61 6.41
CA VAL A 128 -3.36 -3.30 5.65
C VAL A 128 -2.59 -2.30 4.77
N ASP A 129 -2.71 -1.00 5.07
CA ASP A 129 -1.97 0.08 4.41
C ASP A 129 -0.50 0.01 4.83
N ASN A 130 0.26 -0.81 4.10
CA ASN A 130 1.66 -1.08 4.43
C ASN A 130 2.62 -0.05 3.85
N ARG A 131 3.79 0.00 4.46
CA ARG A 131 4.97 0.69 3.94
C ARG A 131 6.09 -0.32 3.81
N GLY A 132 6.79 -0.25 2.69
CA GLY A 132 7.93 -1.09 2.39
C GLY A 132 8.89 -0.40 1.43
N ILE A 133 10.04 -1.02 1.21
CA ILE A 133 11.03 -0.57 0.24
C ILE A 133 11.27 -1.66 -0.80
N ASN A 134 11.32 -1.29 -2.07
CA ASN A 134 11.82 -2.18 -3.12
C ASN A 134 13.34 -2.27 -3.03
N LEU A 135 13.86 -3.46 -3.33
CA LEU A 135 15.30 -3.72 -3.36
C LEU A 135 15.67 -4.35 -4.71
N PRO A 136 16.21 -3.58 -5.68
CA PRO A 136 16.63 -4.14 -6.96
C PRO A 136 17.50 -5.39 -6.77
N THR A 137 17.10 -6.51 -7.39
CA THR A 137 17.72 -7.82 -7.17
C THR A 137 18.83 -8.15 -8.18
N VAL A 138 19.07 -7.27 -9.14
CA VAL A 138 20.09 -7.43 -10.19
C VAL A 138 21.19 -6.38 -10.03
N ALA A 139 22.42 -6.70 -10.48
CA ALA A 139 23.51 -5.76 -10.51
C ALA A 139 23.24 -4.59 -11.46
N VAL A 140 23.84 -3.45 -11.22
CA VAL A 140 23.66 -2.24 -12.03
C VAL A 140 24.05 -2.46 -13.48
N HIS A 141 23.19 -2.07 -14.42
CA HIS A 141 23.45 -2.08 -15.85
C HIS A 141 22.62 -1.01 -16.57
N ASP A 142 22.97 -0.72 -17.80
CA ASP A 142 22.16 0.14 -18.68
C ASP A 142 21.22 -0.74 -19.53
N GLU A 143 19.95 -0.39 -19.52
CA GLU A 143 18.95 -0.99 -20.40
C GLU A 143 18.26 0.13 -21.21
N ASN A 144 18.67 0.26 -22.47
CA ASN A 144 18.15 1.26 -23.42
C ASN A 144 18.25 2.72 -22.90
N GLY A 145 19.31 3.05 -22.18
CA GLY A 145 19.53 4.37 -21.61
C GLY A 145 18.85 4.59 -20.24
N VAL A 146 18.30 3.54 -19.65
CA VAL A 146 17.76 3.53 -18.29
C VAL A 146 18.70 2.73 -17.40
N THR A 147 19.06 3.29 -16.24
CA THR A 147 19.84 2.57 -15.22
C THR A 147 18.95 1.60 -14.49
N VAL A 148 19.27 0.31 -14.54
CA VAL A 148 18.55 -0.78 -13.89
C VAL A 148 19.49 -1.51 -12.93
N GLY A 149 18.96 -1.93 -11.77
CA GLY A 149 19.71 -2.69 -10.77
C GLY A 149 20.55 -1.82 -9.83
N ASN A 150 21.12 -2.47 -8.81
CA ASN A 150 21.91 -1.83 -7.77
C ASN A 150 22.94 -2.84 -7.24
N ASP A 151 24.22 -2.49 -7.27
CA ASP A 151 25.31 -3.42 -6.92
C ASP A 151 25.33 -3.82 -5.44
N VAL A 152 24.70 -3.04 -4.57
CA VAL A 152 24.59 -3.34 -3.14
C VAL A 152 23.36 -4.24 -2.89
N THR A 153 22.18 -3.79 -3.32
CA THR A 153 20.94 -4.52 -3.04
C THR A 153 20.77 -5.80 -3.88
N SER A 154 21.51 -5.95 -4.98
CA SER A 154 21.55 -7.20 -5.76
C SER A 154 22.14 -8.37 -4.97
N ASP A 155 22.99 -8.11 -3.96
CA ASP A 155 23.49 -9.16 -3.07
C ASP A 155 22.40 -9.58 -2.08
N ILE A 156 22.01 -10.85 -2.14
CA ILE A 156 20.96 -11.40 -1.25
C ILE A 156 21.31 -11.26 0.24
N ALA A 157 22.61 -11.26 0.60
CA ALA A 157 23.04 -11.10 1.99
C ALA A 157 22.68 -9.70 2.53
N ILE A 158 22.79 -8.65 1.71
CA ILE A 158 22.35 -7.30 2.06
C ILE A 158 20.85 -7.28 2.31
N ARG A 159 20.04 -7.85 1.40
CA ARG A 159 18.59 -7.87 1.55
C ARG A 159 18.15 -8.66 2.79
N ARG A 160 18.77 -9.83 3.03
CA ARG A 160 18.51 -10.65 4.24
C ARG A 160 18.89 -9.91 5.51
N ALA A 161 20.05 -9.29 5.53
CA ALA A 161 20.53 -8.57 6.70
C ALA A 161 19.63 -7.36 7.02
N ILE A 162 19.20 -6.59 6.02
CA ILE A 162 18.26 -5.50 6.24
C ILE A 162 16.95 -6.04 6.79
N ASN A 163 16.39 -7.12 6.20
CA ASN A 163 15.07 -7.63 6.57
C ASN A 163 14.97 -8.10 8.03
N ILE A 164 16.00 -8.80 8.56
CA ILE A 164 16.01 -9.26 9.96
C ILE A 164 16.71 -8.31 10.93
N GLY A 165 17.56 -7.40 10.41
CA GLY A 165 18.33 -6.48 11.22
C GLY A 165 17.63 -5.17 11.56
N ILE A 166 16.42 -4.93 11.01
CA ILE A 166 15.58 -3.77 11.35
C ILE A 166 14.56 -4.14 12.43
N ASP A 167 14.47 -3.32 13.46
CA ASP A 167 13.48 -3.43 14.53
C ASP A 167 12.20 -2.68 14.12
N ARG A 168 11.20 -3.42 13.66
CA ARG A 168 9.91 -2.87 13.23
C ARG A 168 9.09 -2.29 14.37
N GLU A 169 9.19 -2.88 15.56
CA GLU A 169 8.52 -2.38 16.76
C GLU A 169 9.14 -1.04 17.20
N GLU A 170 10.48 -0.93 17.24
CA GLU A 170 11.18 0.35 17.50
C GLU A 170 10.76 1.42 16.47
N MET A 171 10.68 1.04 15.19
CA MET A 171 10.26 1.94 14.10
C MET A 171 8.84 2.45 14.29
N ILE A 172 7.89 1.57 14.66
CA ILE A 172 6.49 1.94 14.91
C ILE A 172 6.39 2.90 16.09
N GLU A 173 7.11 2.63 17.18
CA GLU A 173 7.13 3.54 18.32
C GLU A 173 7.73 4.91 17.97
N ASN A 174 8.87 4.93 17.27
CA ASN A 174 9.58 6.15 16.96
C ASN A 174 8.91 7.01 15.89
N VAL A 175 8.29 6.37 14.87
CA VAL A 175 7.75 7.07 13.70
C VAL A 175 6.24 7.24 13.80
N LEU A 176 5.53 6.21 14.29
CA LEU A 176 4.07 6.15 14.29
C LEU A 176 3.45 6.32 15.69
N ASN A 177 4.26 6.63 16.73
CA ASN A 177 3.78 6.76 18.12
C ASN A 177 2.94 5.54 18.57
N GLY A 178 3.28 4.33 18.10
CA GLY A 178 2.53 3.10 18.36
C GLY A 178 1.26 2.92 17.51
N TYR A 179 0.98 3.82 16.55
CA TYR A 179 -0.19 3.73 15.67
C TYR A 179 0.13 2.97 14.37
N GLY A 180 0.38 1.68 14.52
CA GLY A 180 0.70 0.77 13.43
C GLY A 180 0.96 -0.64 13.91
N THR A 181 1.29 -1.53 12.99
CA THR A 181 1.74 -2.90 13.27
C THR A 181 2.91 -3.26 12.36
N PRO A 182 3.84 -4.17 12.78
CA PRO A 182 4.87 -4.67 11.88
C PRO A 182 4.26 -5.22 10.59
N ALA A 183 4.94 -4.99 9.46
CA ALA A 183 4.59 -5.57 8.18
C ALA A 183 5.69 -6.51 7.69
N TYR A 184 5.28 -7.65 7.14
CA TYR A 184 6.17 -8.70 6.63
C TYR A 184 5.83 -9.09 5.19
N SER A 185 4.67 -8.65 4.70
CA SER A 185 4.19 -8.87 3.33
C SER A 185 3.31 -7.70 2.90
N VAL A 186 3.03 -7.62 1.61
CA VAL A 186 2.02 -6.70 1.06
C VAL A 186 0.60 -7.07 1.46
N CYS A 187 0.39 -8.27 1.97
CA CYS A 187 -0.93 -8.84 2.26
C CYS A 187 -1.09 -9.34 3.71
N ASP A 188 -0.38 -8.74 4.65
CA ASP A 188 -0.52 -9.08 6.07
C ASP A 188 -1.99 -9.13 6.50
N LYS A 189 -2.34 -10.08 7.37
CA LYS A 189 -3.70 -10.27 7.91
C LYS A 189 -4.77 -10.69 6.89
N LEU A 190 -4.42 -10.89 5.61
CA LEU A 190 -5.36 -11.32 4.57
C LEU A 190 -5.32 -12.85 4.39
N PRO A 191 -6.41 -13.47 3.86
CA PRO A 191 -6.48 -14.95 3.79
C PRO A 191 -5.40 -15.64 2.96
N TRP A 192 -4.79 -14.91 2.03
CA TRP A 192 -3.70 -15.41 1.19
C TRP A 192 -2.30 -15.07 1.71
N TYR A 193 -2.19 -14.53 2.92
CA TYR A 193 -0.92 -14.30 3.59
C TYR A 193 -0.22 -15.62 3.96
N ASN A 194 1.10 -15.65 3.81
CA ASN A 194 1.91 -16.78 4.25
C ASN A 194 2.71 -16.40 5.51
N GLU A 195 2.48 -17.10 6.62
CA GLU A 195 3.16 -16.86 7.92
C GLU A 195 4.68 -17.02 7.84
N ALA A 196 5.22 -17.74 6.83
CA ALA A 196 6.67 -17.81 6.59
C ALA A 196 7.30 -16.46 6.19
N SER A 197 6.48 -15.45 5.93
CA SER A 197 6.95 -14.08 5.71
C SER A 197 7.42 -13.40 6.99
N GLU A 198 6.93 -13.82 8.17
CA GLU A 198 7.31 -13.23 9.44
C GLU A 198 8.77 -13.52 9.77
N VAL A 199 9.47 -12.50 10.26
CA VAL A 199 10.86 -12.62 10.69
C VAL A 199 11.02 -12.05 12.09
N ALA A 200 11.86 -12.69 12.90
CA ALA A 200 12.30 -12.12 14.17
C ALA A 200 13.38 -11.06 13.92
N TYR A 201 13.35 -9.98 14.70
CA TYR A 201 14.45 -9.04 14.76
C TYR A 201 15.70 -9.72 15.33
N ASP A 202 16.77 -9.79 14.56
CA ASP A 202 18.04 -10.40 14.94
C ASP A 202 19.24 -9.66 14.29
N PRO A 203 19.67 -8.55 14.86
CA PRO A 203 20.78 -7.77 14.31
C PRO A 203 22.12 -8.51 14.38
N ASP A 204 22.32 -9.43 15.34
CA ASP A 204 23.53 -10.21 15.44
C ASP A 204 23.64 -11.22 14.30
N GLU A 205 22.53 -11.88 13.96
CA GLU A 205 22.43 -12.76 12.79
C GLU A 205 22.57 -11.97 11.48
N ALA A 206 22.00 -10.75 11.39
CA ALA A 206 22.19 -9.88 10.24
C ALA A 206 23.66 -9.57 9.99
N VAL A 207 24.42 -9.21 11.04
CA VAL A 207 25.86 -8.99 10.96
C VAL A 207 26.59 -10.26 10.52
N ARG A 208 26.25 -11.43 11.09
CA ARG A 208 26.85 -12.71 10.71
C ARG A 208 26.62 -13.04 9.22
N ILE A 209 25.42 -12.83 8.70
CA ILE A 209 25.09 -13.04 7.28
C ILE A 209 26.00 -12.15 6.39
N LEU A 210 26.17 -10.88 6.74
CA LEU A 210 27.03 -9.96 5.99
C LEU A 210 28.49 -10.40 6.00
N GLU A 211 29.01 -10.81 7.15
CA GLU A 211 30.41 -11.26 7.30
C GLU A 211 30.68 -12.56 6.52
N GLU A 212 29.78 -13.55 6.61
CA GLU A 212 29.90 -14.81 5.87
C GLU A 212 29.81 -14.59 4.35
N ALA A 213 29.03 -13.59 3.89
CA ALA A 213 28.94 -13.20 2.49
C ALA A 213 30.15 -12.39 2.01
N GLY A 214 31.08 -12.01 2.90
CA GLY A 214 32.30 -11.27 2.58
C GLY A 214 32.17 -9.75 2.67
N TRP A 215 31.08 -9.22 3.19
CA TRP A 215 30.91 -7.81 3.51
C TRP A 215 31.66 -7.47 4.79
N LYS A 216 32.86 -6.91 4.67
CA LYS A 216 33.77 -6.60 5.78
C LYS A 216 33.62 -5.15 6.20
N GLU A 217 33.62 -4.91 7.50
CA GLU A 217 33.60 -3.56 8.07
C GLU A 217 34.89 -2.78 7.69
N GLY A 218 34.70 -1.61 7.12
CA GLY A 218 35.75 -0.66 6.80
C GLY A 218 36.21 0.18 8.01
N GLU A 219 37.22 1.00 7.83
CA GLU A 219 37.78 1.87 8.91
C GLU A 219 36.73 2.89 9.41
N ASP A 220 35.79 3.26 8.60
CA ASP A 220 34.70 4.21 8.90
C ASP A 220 33.40 3.53 9.39
N GLY A 221 33.44 2.20 9.60
CA GLY A 221 32.29 1.42 10.07
C GLY A 221 31.33 0.98 8.97
N ILE A 222 31.53 1.41 7.70
CA ILE A 222 30.71 0.95 6.59
C ILE A 222 31.35 -0.26 5.93
N ARG A 223 30.53 -1.25 5.61
CA ARG A 223 30.99 -2.50 5.01
C ARG A 223 31.36 -2.35 3.54
N GLU A 224 32.31 -3.18 3.11
CA GLU A 224 32.74 -3.26 1.71
C GLU A 224 32.97 -4.72 1.31
N LYS A 225 32.64 -5.03 0.05
CA LYS A 225 32.89 -6.32 -0.59
C LYS A 225 33.35 -6.11 -2.03
N ASP A 226 34.51 -6.70 -2.40
CA ASP A 226 35.04 -6.64 -3.77
C ASP A 226 35.19 -5.21 -4.34
N GLY A 227 35.45 -4.22 -3.48
CA GLY A 227 35.52 -2.81 -3.86
C GLY A 227 34.17 -2.08 -3.95
N VAL A 228 33.09 -2.76 -3.67
CA VAL A 228 31.74 -2.16 -3.58
C VAL A 228 31.49 -1.80 -2.11
N ARG A 229 31.24 -0.51 -1.85
CA ARG A 229 30.84 -0.01 -0.54
C ARG A 229 29.35 -0.33 -0.30
N ALA A 230 29.00 -0.78 0.88
CA ALA A 230 27.59 -1.03 1.27
C ALA A 230 26.85 0.30 1.47
N ALA A 231 26.58 1.00 0.36
CA ALA A 231 25.97 2.32 0.38
C ALA A 231 24.97 2.45 -0.79
N PHE A 232 23.76 2.96 -0.51
CA PHE A 232 22.76 3.24 -1.53
C PHE A 232 21.87 4.44 -1.14
N THR A 233 21.15 4.97 -2.13
CA THR A 233 20.15 6.04 -1.91
C THR A 233 18.78 5.43 -1.74
N LEU A 234 18.05 5.87 -0.71
CA LEU A 234 16.64 5.56 -0.47
C LEU A 234 15.81 6.81 -0.74
N MET A 235 14.93 6.74 -1.72
CA MET A 235 14.01 7.83 -2.05
C MET A 235 12.75 7.78 -1.17
N TYR A 236 12.13 8.94 -0.96
CA TYR A 236 10.83 9.06 -0.31
C TYR A 236 10.06 10.26 -0.89
N GLN A 237 8.74 10.26 -0.75
CA GLN A 237 7.90 11.40 -1.14
C GLN A 237 8.09 12.57 -0.17
N PRO A 238 8.49 13.76 -0.63
CA PRO A 238 8.82 14.89 0.25
C PRO A 238 7.60 15.48 0.96
N ASP A 239 6.39 15.28 0.42
CA ASP A 239 5.14 15.78 0.99
C ASP A 239 4.46 14.77 1.94
N ASP A 240 5.09 13.61 2.18
CA ASP A 240 4.64 12.58 3.10
C ASP A 240 5.59 12.48 4.31
N SER A 241 5.15 13.04 5.43
CA SER A 241 5.93 13.09 6.67
C SER A 241 6.24 11.69 7.23
N VAL A 242 5.34 10.73 7.06
CA VAL A 242 5.52 9.34 7.50
C VAL A 242 6.59 8.65 6.68
N ARG A 243 6.54 8.75 5.35
CA ARG A 243 7.57 8.15 4.48
C ARG A 243 8.95 8.75 4.74
N GLN A 244 9.03 10.07 4.95
CA GLN A 244 10.29 10.73 5.33
C GLN A 244 10.85 10.19 6.64
N ALA A 245 10.03 10.07 7.67
CA ALA A 245 10.45 9.58 8.98
C ALA A 245 10.84 8.10 8.94
N LEU A 246 10.10 7.25 8.19
CA LEU A 246 10.45 5.85 7.96
C LEU A 246 11.80 5.71 7.23
N ALA A 247 12.06 6.53 6.21
CA ALA A 247 13.34 6.53 5.50
C ALA A 247 14.49 6.89 6.43
N ALA A 248 14.29 7.90 7.29
CA ALA A 248 15.32 8.33 8.26
C ALA A 248 15.57 7.27 9.34
N ASP A 249 14.53 6.65 9.88
CA ASP A 249 14.66 5.58 10.88
C ASP A 249 15.36 4.35 10.28
N LEU A 250 14.93 3.92 9.07
CA LEU A 250 15.57 2.83 8.35
C LEU A 250 17.05 3.08 8.09
N ALA A 251 17.42 4.30 7.67
CA ALA A 251 18.82 4.68 7.46
C ALA A 251 19.64 4.56 8.76
N ASN A 252 19.08 5.00 9.89
CA ASN A 252 19.72 4.86 11.20
C ASN A 252 19.88 3.39 11.62
N GLN A 253 18.91 2.55 11.36
CA GLN A 253 18.96 1.13 11.68
C GLN A 253 19.96 0.39 10.77
N CYS A 254 19.97 0.69 9.46
CA CYS A 254 20.96 0.14 8.51
C CYS A 254 22.40 0.54 8.89
N ALA A 255 22.62 1.76 9.41
CA ALA A 255 23.93 2.18 9.88
C ALA A 255 24.47 1.31 11.02
N ARG A 256 23.61 0.77 11.89
CA ARG A 256 23.99 -0.20 12.95
C ARG A 256 24.53 -1.51 12.37
N LEU A 257 24.15 -1.85 11.13
CA LEU A 257 24.64 -3.02 10.38
C LEU A 257 25.88 -2.73 9.53
N GLY A 258 26.35 -1.48 9.50
CA GLY A 258 27.43 -1.03 8.62
C GLY A 258 27.00 -0.80 7.18
N ILE A 259 25.73 -0.49 6.95
CA ILE A 259 25.15 -0.15 5.65
C ILE A 259 24.78 1.33 5.66
N GLU A 260 25.38 2.12 4.74
CA GLU A 260 25.10 3.53 4.60
C GLU A 260 23.88 3.76 3.69
N VAL A 261 22.85 4.42 4.21
CA VAL A 261 21.67 4.79 3.43
C VAL A 261 21.53 6.30 3.39
N THR A 262 21.73 6.88 2.21
CA THR A 262 21.45 8.30 1.97
C THR A 262 19.99 8.46 1.61
N ILE A 263 19.26 9.30 2.34
CA ILE A 263 17.84 9.55 2.06
C ILE A 263 17.66 10.74 1.13
N GLU A 264 16.75 10.64 0.16
CA GLU A 264 16.49 11.68 -0.82
C GLU A 264 14.98 11.88 -1.03
N GLY A 265 14.51 13.13 -0.84
CA GLY A 265 13.14 13.50 -1.18
C GLY A 265 12.97 13.65 -2.70
N ALA A 266 12.12 12.85 -3.30
CA ALA A 266 11.88 12.81 -4.75
C ALA A 266 10.39 12.87 -5.07
N GLY A 267 9.99 13.83 -5.92
CA GLY A 267 8.64 13.82 -6.49
C GLY A 267 8.39 12.60 -7.37
N TRP A 268 7.13 12.23 -7.60
CA TRP A 268 6.79 10.97 -8.31
C TRP A 268 7.45 10.84 -9.67
N ASP A 269 7.59 11.89 -10.46
CA ASP A 269 8.25 11.85 -11.78
C ASP A 269 9.71 11.38 -11.68
N VAL A 270 10.44 11.87 -10.66
CA VAL A 270 11.83 11.47 -10.40
C VAL A 270 11.89 10.06 -9.80
N ALA A 271 10.99 9.78 -8.84
CA ALA A 271 10.89 8.49 -8.18
C ALA A 271 10.65 7.36 -9.18
N TYR A 272 9.67 7.48 -10.06
CA TYR A 272 9.38 6.47 -11.09
C TYR A 272 10.54 6.30 -12.09
N THR A 273 11.24 7.37 -12.43
CA THR A 273 12.39 7.29 -13.34
C THR A 273 13.56 6.48 -12.75
N ASN A 274 13.75 6.54 -11.44
CA ASN A 274 14.90 5.95 -10.75
C ASN A 274 14.57 4.66 -9.98
N ALA A 275 13.30 4.27 -9.85
CA ALA A 275 12.88 3.14 -9.01
C ALA A 275 13.49 1.80 -9.41
N LEU A 276 13.86 1.61 -10.69
CA LEU A 276 14.56 0.41 -11.16
C LEU A 276 15.99 0.26 -10.61
N SER A 277 16.59 1.33 -10.08
CA SER A 277 17.97 1.31 -9.58
C SER A 277 18.11 1.82 -8.15
N GLN A 278 17.15 2.60 -7.66
CA GLN A 278 17.18 3.17 -6.32
C GLN A 278 15.95 2.75 -5.53
N PRO A 279 16.13 2.15 -4.34
CA PRO A 279 15.04 1.90 -3.42
C PRO A 279 14.17 3.13 -3.14
N LEU A 280 12.86 2.93 -3.02
CA LEU A 280 11.89 3.96 -2.68
C LEU A 280 10.97 3.45 -1.56
N VAL A 281 10.58 4.33 -0.65
CA VAL A 281 9.54 4.02 0.34
C VAL A 281 8.18 4.06 -0.33
N TRP A 282 7.64 2.89 -0.59
CA TRP A 282 6.33 2.66 -1.20
C TRP A 282 5.23 2.46 -0.15
N GLY A 283 4.00 2.49 -0.62
CA GLY A 283 2.81 2.10 0.15
C GLY A 283 1.83 1.35 -0.73
N TRP A 284 1.37 0.21 -0.22
CA TRP A 284 0.44 -0.70 -0.87
C TRP A 284 -0.59 -1.20 0.16
N GLY A 285 -1.48 -2.10 -0.20
CA GLY A 285 -2.43 -2.71 0.71
C GLY A 285 -3.84 -2.81 0.14
N ALA A 286 -4.06 -3.68 -0.84
CA ALA A 286 -5.38 -3.96 -1.38
C ALA A 286 -6.00 -5.22 -0.77
N HIS A 287 -7.34 -5.26 -0.72
CA HIS A 287 -8.10 -6.46 -0.34
C HIS A 287 -8.27 -7.43 -1.51
N THR A 288 -7.24 -7.57 -2.34
CA THR A 288 -7.19 -8.49 -3.47
C THR A 288 -5.77 -9.01 -3.67
N PRO A 289 -5.57 -10.30 -3.95
CA PRO A 289 -4.25 -10.85 -4.19
C PRO A 289 -3.61 -10.37 -5.51
N MET A 290 -4.36 -9.63 -6.34
CA MET A 290 -3.80 -9.01 -7.54
C MET A 290 -2.62 -8.10 -7.23
N GLU A 291 -2.52 -7.58 -6.02
CA GLU A 291 -1.40 -6.76 -5.58
C GLU A 291 -0.10 -7.58 -5.46
N LEU A 292 -0.17 -8.84 -5.00
CA LEU A 292 0.98 -9.76 -5.06
C LEU A 292 1.45 -9.96 -6.52
N TYR A 293 0.50 -10.16 -7.44
CA TYR A 293 0.81 -10.28 -8.86
C TYR A 293 1.50 -9.04 -9.38
N ASN A 294 0.94 -7.87 -9.13
CA ASN A 294 1.50 -6.61 -9.62
C ASN A 294 2.93 -6.35 -9.11
N ILE A 295 3.19 -6.67 -7.83
CA ILE A 295 4.47 -6.35 -7.18
C ILE A 295 5.56 -7.37 -7.50
N TYR A 296 5.21 -8.64 -7.72
CA TYR A 296 6.21 -9.72 -7.83
C TYR A 296 6.25 -10.44 -9.18
N HIS A 297 5.17 -10.40 -9.98
CA HIS A 297 5.15 -11.11 -11.25
C HIS A 297 6.01 -10.42 -12.31
N THR A 298 6.75 -11.20 -13.09
CA THR A 298 7.69 -10.71 -14.14
C THR A 298 6.98 -10.11 -15.36
N ALA A 299 5.64 -10.19 -15.46
CA ALA A 299 4.88 -9.75 -16.63
C ALA A 299 5.16 -8.31 -17.02
N GLU A 300 5.25 -8.04 -18.33
CA GLU A 300 5.31 -6.67 -18.86
C GLU A 300 4.09 -5.86 -18.40
N GLY A 301 4.34 -4.68 -17.85
CA GLY A 301 3.30 -3.79 -17.31
C GLY A 301 2.93 -4.06 -15.86
N SER A 302 3.55 -5.04 -15.19
CA SER A 302 3.49 -5.18 -13.74
C SER A 302 4.28 -4.04 -13.05
N ASP A 303 3.97 -3.76 -11.78
CA ASP A 303 4.76 -2.82 -10.97
C ASP A 303 6.18 -3.37 -10.72
N SER A 304 6.34 -4.70 -10.65
CA SER A 304 7.66 -5.35 -10.58
C SER A 304 8.54 -4.98 -11.77
N ALA A 305 8.01 -5.08 -12.97
CA ALA A 305 8.75 -4.72 -14.18
C ALA A 305 9.07 -3.23 -14.28
N GLN A 306 8.30 -2.37 -13.60
CA GLN A 306 8.46 -0.91 -13.65
C GLN A 306 9.32 -0.36 -12.50
N TYR A 307 9.29 -1.00 -11.31
CA TYR A 307 9.84 -0.39 -10.09
C TYR A 307 10.80 -1.29 -9.33
N SER A 308 10.86 -2.59 -9.63
CA SER A 308 11.73 -3.53 -8.91
C SER A 308 12.17 -4.64 -9.85
N PRO A 309 13.36 -4.57 -10.44
CA PRO A 309 13.84 -5.59 -11.35
C PRO A 309 14.00 -6.93 -10.61
N TYR A 310 12.97 -7.74 -10.66
CA TYR A 310 12.84 -9.05 -10.06
C TYR A 310 12.20 -10.03 -11.04
N SER A 311 12.63 -11.27 -11.02
CA SER A 311 12.07 -12.34 -11.83
C SER A 311 12.29 -13.69 -11.16
N ASN A 312 11.22 -14.49 -11.07
CA ASN A 312 11.26 -15.86 -10.58
C ASN A 312 10.14 -16.68 -11.24
N GLU A 313 10.50 -17.56 -12.17
CA GLU A 313 9.56 -18.35 -12.97
C GLU A 313 8.62 -19.23 -12.12
N THR A 314 9.10 -19.73 -10.98
CA THR A 314 8.26 -20.54 -10.07
C THR A 314 7.23 -19.67 -9.36
N VAL A 315 7.62 -18.49 -8.91
CA VAL A 315 6.71 -17.51 -8.29
C VAL A 315 5.64 -17.07 -9.29
N ASP A 316 6.06 -16.74 -10.54
CA ASP A 316 5.15 -16.39 -11.64
C ASP A 316 4.14 -17.51 -11.91
N THR A 317 4.61 -18.76 -11.96
CA THR A 317 3.76 -19.93 -12.20
C THR A 317 2.67 -20.07 -11.13
N TYR A 318 3.02 -19.96 -9.82
CA TYR A 318 2.03 -20.03 -8.76
C TYR A 318 0.99 -18.91 -8.85
N MET A 319 1.40 -17.70 -9.22
CA MET A 319 0.49 -16.58 -9.40
C MET A 319 -0.45 -16.76 -10.59
N ASP A 320 0.07 -17.26 -11.72
CA ASP A 320 -0.73 -17.56 -12.90
C ASP A 320 -1.76 -18.67 -12.62
N GLU A 321 -1.34 -19.75 -11.93
CA GLU A 321 -2.22 -20.82 -11.51
C GLU A 321 -3.28 -20.33 -10.51
N ALA A 322 -2.91 -19.42 -9.59
CA ALA A 322 -3.85 -18.83 -8.67
C ALA A 322 -4.92 -17.99 -9.39
N LEU A 323 -4.54 -17.20 -10.38
CA LEU A 323 -5.49 -16.46 -11.22
C LEU A 323 -6.40 -17.38 -12.04
N ALA A 324 -5.91 -18.57 -12.42
CA ALA A 324 -6.65 -19.55 -13.19
C ALA A 324 -7.53 -20.50 -12.35
N ALA A 325 -7.52 -20.38 -11.03
CA ALA A 325 -8.37 -21.17 -10.14
C ALA A 325 -9.87 -20.84 -10.34
N ASP A 326 -10.75 -21.77 -9.97
CA ASP A 326 -12.18 -21.63 -10.16
C ASP A 326 -12.82 -20.59 -9.21
N SER A 327 -12.18 -20.29 -8.06
CA SER A 327 -12.60 -19.26 -7.12
C SER A 327 -11.41 -18.60 -6.41
N LEU A 328 -11.67 -17.47 -5.76
CA LEU A 328 -10.63 -16.80 -4.96
C LEU A 328 -10.17 -17.69 -3.80
N GLU A 329 -11.10 -18.35 -3.11
CA GLU A 329 -10.81 -19.22 -1.97
C GLU A 329 -9.91 -20.40 -2.36
N GLU A 330 -10.16 -21.01 -3.53
CA GLU A 330 -9.32 -22.10 -4.05
C GLU A 330 -7.92 -21.64 -4.47
N SER A 331 -7.75 -20.35 -4.73
CA SER A 331 -6.46 -19.77 -5.10
C SER A 331 -5.54 -19.47 -3.91
N TYR A 332 -6.05 -19.44 -2.66
CA TYR A 332 -5.28 -18.97 -1.50
C TYR A 332 -3.96 -19.71 -1.29
N GLU A 333 -3.96 -21.05 -1.40
CA GLU A 333 -2.75 -21.85 -1.22
C GLU A 333 -1.68 -21.54 -2.26
N LEU A 334 -2.09 -21.21 -3.50
CA LEU A 334 -1.17 -20.87 -4.58
C LEU A 334 -0.54 -19.48 -4.35
N TRP A 335 -1.33 -18.50 -3.89
CA TRP A 335 -0.79 -17.21 -3.45
C TRP A 335 0.17 -17.33 -2.26
N GLN A 336 -0.11 -18.22 -1.33
CA GLN A 336 0.80 -18.53 -0.21
C GLN A 336 2.09 -19.17 -0.71
N LYS A 337 2.02 -20.12 -1.67
CA LYS A 337 3.20 -20.73 -2.28
C LYS A 337 4.05 -19.75 -3.07
N ALA A 338 3.44 -18.78 -3.75
CA ALA A 338 4.18 -17.71 -4.42
C ALA A 338 5.01 -16.89 -3.42
N GLN A 339 4.54 -16.72 -2.19
CA GLN A 339 5.32 -16.07 -1.14
C GLN A 339 6.42 -17.00 -0.61
N TRP A 340 6.12 -18.28 -0.32
CA TRP A 340 7.10 -19.28 0.06
C TRP A 340 6.53 -20.70 -0.06
N ASP A 341 7.17 -21.56 -0.85
CA ASP A 341 6.77 -22.96 -1.06
C ASP A 341 7.61 -23.97 -0.26
N GLY A 342 8.56 -23.50 0.57
CA GLY A 342 9.55 -24.29 1.29
C GLY A 342 10.89 -24.43 0.56
N SER A 343 11.03 -23.85 -0.64
CA SER A 343 12.23 -23.90 -1.47
C SER A 343 12.53 -22.56 -2.16
N THR A 344 11.50 -21.88 -2.66
CA THR A 344 11.62 -20.59 -3.34
C THR A 344 10.44 -19.68 -2.98
N GLY A 345 10.58 -18.39 -3.21
CA GLY A 345 9.58 -17.38 -2.94
C GLY A 345 10.19 -16.02 -2.65
N VAL A 346 9.37 -15.10 -2.16
CA VAL A 346 9.73 -13.70 -1.94
C VAL A 346 10.08 -13.36 -0.47
N THR A 347 10.02 -14.34 0.44
CA THR A 347 10.26 -14.16 1.88
C THR A 347 11.76 -14.14 2.24
N GLN A 348 12.07 -14.09 3.55
CA GLN A 348 13.43 -14.11 4.11
C GLN A 348 14.28 -15.29 3.63
N GLU A 349 13.69 -16.46 3.47
CA GLU A 349 14.38 -17.66 2.99
C GLU A 349 14.55 -17.68 1.47
N GLY A 350 13.78 -16.84 0.76
CA GLY A 350 13.77 -16.70 -0.71
C GLY A 350 14.55 -15.49 -1.20
N ASP A 351 13.96 -14.73 -2.10
CA ASP A 351 14.62 -13.70 -2.91
C ASP A 351 14.60 -12.29 -2.31
N ILE A 352 13.64 -11.99 -1.44
CA ILE A 352 13.46 -10.68 -0.75
C ILE A 352 13.58 -9.48 -1.71
N PRO A 353 12.75 -9.38 -2.74
CA PRO A 353 12.77 -8.19 -3.61
C PRO A 353 12.19 -6.95 -2.93
N TRP A 354 11.50 -7.13 -1.79
CA TRP A 354 10.94 -6.10 -0.94
C TRP A 354 11.21 -6.37 0.53
N VAL A 355 11.47 -5.31 1.30
CA VAL A 355 11.45 -5.32 2.76
C VAL A 355 10.26 -4.49 3.23
N TRP A 356 9.30 -5.16 3.89
CA TRP A 356 8.13 -4.53 4.46
C TRP A 356 8.45 -4.01 5.86
N LEU A 357 7.95 -2.83 6.20
CA LEU A 357 8.29 -2.10 7.41
C LEU A 357 7.14 -2.11 8.41
N CYS A 358 6.02 -1.51 8.04
CA CYS A 358 4.85 -1.40 8.92
C CYS A 358 3.55 -1.30 8.12
N ASN A 359 2.42 -1.64 8.78
CA ASN A 359 1.09 -1.24 8.39
C ASN A 359 0.72 0.00 9.21
N VAL A 360 0.22 1.05 8.55
CA VAL A 360 -0.09 2.34 9.16
C VAL A 360 -1.56 2.39 9.54
N ASP A 361 -1.88 2.65 10.81
CA ASP A 361 -3.27 2.86 11.18
C ASP A 361 -3.81 4.17 10.64
N HIS A 362 -5.07 4.17 10.23
CA HIS A 362 -5.75 5.38 9.83
C HIS A 362 -6.35 6.08 11.05
N LEU A 363 -5.98 7.33 11.26
CA LEU A 363 -6.31 8.10 12.45
C LEU A 363 -7.22 9.27 12.10
N TYR A 364 -8.26 9.45 12.91
CA TYR A 364 -9.23 10.50 12.69
C TYR A 364 -9.63 11.16 14.02
N TYR A 365 -9.66 12.48 14.04
CA TYR A 365 -10.40 13.20 15.07
C TYR A 365 -11.88 13.22 14.68
N VAL A 366 -12.72 12.71 15.57
CA VAL A 366 -14.17 12.62 15.37
C VAL A 366 -14.87 13.49 16.43
N ARG A 367 -15.74 14.40 15.98
CA ARG A 367 -16.49 15.29 16.86
C ARG A 367 -17.38 14.50 17.82
N ASP A 368 -17.40 14.95 19.09
CA ASP A 368 -18.26 14.36 20.12
C ASP A 368 -19.72 14.35 19.70
N GLY A 369 -20.38 13.21 19.91
CA GLY A 369 -21.77 13.01 19.52
C GLY A 369 -21.98 12.48 18.10
N LEU A 370 -20.98 12.53 17.20
CA LEU A 370 -21.06 11.82 15.93
C LEU A 370 -20.76 10.33 16.15
N GLN A 371 -21.65 9.47 15.73
CA GLN A 371 -21.49 8.01 15.75
C GLN A 371 -21.05 7.55 14.37
N ILE A 372 -19.80 7.12 14.29
CA ILE A 372 -19.24 6.45 13.11
C ILE A 372 -19.70 4.99 13.13
N ALA A 373 -20.15 4.47 12.00
CA ALA A 373 -20.48 3.06 11.86
C ALA A 373 -19.20 2.19 11.98
N GLU A 374 -19.38 0.92 12.37
CA GLU A 374 -18.27 -0.03 12.53
C GLU A 374 -17.41 -0.09 11.26
N GLN A 375 -16.11 0.04 11.45
CA GLN A 375 -15.15 -0.03 10.36
C GLN A 375 -14.57 -1.44 10.27
N LYS A 376 -14.39 -1.91 9.04
CA LYS A 376 -13.54 -3.08 8.75
C LYS A 376 -12.09 -2.62 8.65
N ILE A 377 -11.15 -3.57 8.59
CA ILE A 377 -9.75 -3.26 8.31
C ILE A 377 -9.64 -2.46 7.00
N HIS A 378 -8.93 -1.34 7.04
CA HIS A 378 -8.81 -0.47 5.89
C HIS A 378 -7.72 -0.95 4.92
N PRO A 379 -7.90 -0.82 3.60
CA PRO A 379 -6.82 -0.95 2.61
C PRO A 379 -6.00 0.33 2.55
N HIS A 380 -5.00 0.35 1.70
CA HIS A 380 -4.26 1.56 1.34
C HIS A 380 -5.20 2.70 0.89
N GLY A 381 -4.88 3.94 1.28
CA GLY A 381 -5.80 5.06 1.32
C GLY A 381 -6.41 5.58 0.02
N HIS A 382 -6.11 5.00 -1.15
CA HIS A 382 -6.52 5.57 -2.44
C HIS A 382 -7.98 5.41 -2.84
N GLY A 383 -8.78 4.67 -2.19
CA GLY A 383 -10.16 4.48 -2.66
C GLY A 383 -11.13 4.06 -1.59
N TRP A 384 -10.65 3.82 -0.42
CA TRP A 384 -11.41 3.30 0.68
C TRP A 384 -11.02 4.01 1.96
N SER A 385 -11.92 4.71 2.54
CA SER A 385 -11.64 5.48 3.74
C SER A 385 -12.78 5.31 4.74
N LEU A 386 -12.66 6.00 5.86
CA LEU A 386 -13.67 6.06 6.89
C LEU A 386 -15.08 6.31 6.34
N VAL A 387 -15.21 7.10 5.27
CA VAL A 387 -16.51 7.46 4.66
C VAL A 387 -17.19 6.35 3.85
N ASN A 388 -16.58 5.15 3.75
CA ASN A 388 -17.17 4.03 2.98
C ASN A 388 -18.58 3.64 3.45
N ASN A 389 -18.94 3.90 4.70
CA ASN A 389 -20.25 3.63 5.28
C ASN A 389 -20.89 4.88 5.91
N VAL A 390 -20.57 6.07 5.41
CA VAL A 390 -21.08 7.35 5.92
C VAL A 390 -22.61 7.46 5.86
N ASP A 391 -23.25 6.69 5.00
CA ASP A 391 -24.72 6.54 4.93
C ASP A 391 -25.34 6.02 6.25
N GLN A 392 -24.58 5.33 7.07
CA GLN A 392 -25.00 4.72 8.33
C GLN A 392 -24.65 5.58 9.57
N TRP A 393 -23.85 6.63 9.39
CA TRP A 393 -23.47 7.50 10.49
C TRP A 393 -24.66 8.31 11.01
N GLU A 394 -24.63 8.65 12.29
CA GLU A 394 -25.70 9.43 12.90
C GLU A 394 -25.20 10.28 14.06
N TRP A 395 -25.90 11.39 14.29
CA TRP A 395 -25.70 12.19 15.49
C TRP A 395 -26.48 11.61 16.65
N ARG A 396 -25.87 11.53 17.84
CA ARG A 396 -26.60 11.20 19.06
C ARG A 396 -27.66 12.28 19.29
N THR A 397 -28.91 11.88 19.34
CA THR A 397 -29.98 12.71 19.88
C THR A 397 -29.82 12.72 21.39
N ASN A 398 -29.57 13.90 21.96
CA ASN A 398 -29.59 14.13 23.42
C ASN A 398 -30.97 13.87 24.00
#